data_45e3295bbaa87bc6c539eda197255539
#
_entry.id   45e3295bbaa87bc6c539eda197255539
#
_cell.length_a   1.000
_cell.length_b   1.000
_cell.length_c   1.000
_cell.angle_alpha   90.00
_cell.angle_beta   90.00
_cell.angle_gamma   90.00
#
_symmetry.space_group_name_H-M   'P 1'
#
loop_
_entity.id
_entity.type
_entity.pdbx_description
1 polymer ?
#
loop_
_entity_poly.entity_id
_entity_poly.type
_entity_poly.pdbx_seq_one_letter_code
_entity_poly.pdbx_strand_id
1 'polypeptide(L)'
;MNIFRASLHILMFVLVFGPATAQQEPTFSSQSNLVLVPTMIRDDKGNIVYGLHAQDFIIEDDGIGQAVHLDEAAEAAPVSLVIAVQCGLRAWREFARMRGVASMLDPILSDKNNQAALLFFDSKLNLVRDFTNNGDLIEEDLKNLQPGDNGATILDAVAYSVKLLAKLPENQQRVLLLISETRDHGSHFAKLDDVITLVGVTNTAVYTLPFSPSLSQVLDTERGSNRDEAYWNAPPNVVAPLLMARQAMKKNIPKAIAAMTGGEYELFSSRKGFETRMNSFSNHLHNRYLLSFEPKNPHPGLHQIRVRLKDPAAAETVLFRSNYWAGGSNQ
;
A
#
# COMPACT_ATOMS: atom_id res chain seq x y z
N MET A 1 56.76 75.46 -37.59
CA MET A 1 57.55 75.19 -36.37
C MET A 1 56.70 75.58 -35.17
N ASN A 2 55.69 74.82 -34.84
CA ASN A 2 54.85 74.98 -33.64
C ASN A 2 54.28 73.63 -33.25
N ILE A 3 54.66 73.17 -32.11
CA ILE A 3 54.37 71.90 -31.50
C ILE A 3 53.07 72.02 -30.69
N PHE A 4 51.97 71.42 -31.12
CA PHE A 4 50.74 71.33 -30.34
C PHE A 4 50.81 70.11 -29.38
N ARG A 5 50.86 70.43 -28.08
CA ARG A 5 50.64 69.40 -27.02
C ARG A 5 49.13 69.14 -26.81
N ALA A 6 48.66 67.96 -27.11
CA ALA A 6 47.36 67.54 -26.74
C ALA A 6 47.41 66.79 -25.40
N SER A 7 46.77 67.35 -24.37
CA SER A 7 46.58 66.68 -23.07
C SER A 7 45.41 65.73 -23.11
N LEU A 8 45.69 64.48 -22.93
CA LEU A 8 44.68 63.42 -22.83
C LEU A 8 44.22 63.24 -21.36
N HIS A 9 42.97 63.63 -21.07
CA HIS A 9 42.36 63.40 -19.76
C HIS A 9 41.71 62.03 -19.77
N ILE A 10 42.30 61.06 -19.04
CA ILE A 10 41.70 59.74 -18.80
C ILE A 10 40.72 59.91 -17.62
N LEU A 11 39.44 59.82 -17.92
CA LEU A 11 38.37 59.77 -16.93
C LEU A 11 38.24 58.32 -16.43
N MET A 12 38.69 58.05 -15.21
CA MET A 12 38.66 56.75 -14.56
C MET A 12 37.27 56.56 -13.92
N PHE A 13 36.43 55.71 -14.55
CA PHE A 13 35.09 55.33 -14.06
C PHE A 13 35.25 54.19 -13.04
N VAL A 14 35.12 54.51 -11.75
CA VAL A 14 35.13 53.52 -10.67
C VAL A 14 33.72 52.90 -10.57
N LEU A 15 33.57 51.69 -11.08
CA LEU A 15 32.38 50.86 -10.85
C LEU A 15 32.39 50.29 -9.43
N VAL A 16 31.56 50.84 -8.55
CA VAL A 16 31.30 50.28 -7.21
C VAL A 16 30.34 49.12 -7.35
N PHE A 17 30.86 47.89 -7.32
CA PHE A 17 30.06 46.70 -7.14
C PHE A 17 29.66 46.59 -5.66
N GLY A 18 28.41 46.94 -5.34
CA GLY A 18 27.83 46.61 -4.05
C GLY A 18 27.57 45.08 -3.96
N PRO A 19 27.73 44.44 -2.79
CA PRO A 19 27.39 43.04 -2.61
C PRO A 19 25.89 42.87 -2.82
N ALA A 20 25.49 42.11 -3.86
CA ALA A 20 24.13 41.61 -4.03
C ALA A 20 23.87 40.61 -2.90
N THR A 21 23.17 41.02 -1.86
CA THR A 21 22.56 40.08 -0.91
C THR A 21 21.51 39.27 -1.65
N ALA A 22 21.87 38.05 -2.00
CA ALA A 22 20.88 37.08 -2.46
C ALA A 22 19.88 36.86 -1.31
N GLN A 23 18.70 37.44 -1.42
CA GLN A 23 17.56 37.06 -0.61
C GLN A 23 17.24 35.59 -0.94
N GLN A 24 17.62 34.69 -0.03
CA GLN A 24 17.06 33.33 -0.03
C GLN A 24 15.57 33.48 0.24
N GLU A 25 14.76 33.30 -0.80
CA GLU A 25 13.35 33.10 -0.62
C GLU A 25 13.18 31.85 0.26
N PRO A 26 12.38 31.92 1.33
CA PRO A 26 12.08 30.73 2.13
C PRO A 26 11.30 29.78 1.23
N THR A 27 11.96 28.75 0.73
CA THR A 27 11.31 27.58 0.14
C THR A 27 10.57 26.89 1.27
N PHE A 28 9.31 27.26 1.49
CA PHE A 28 8.37 26.45 2.21
C PHE A 28 8.09 25.23 1.33
N SER A 29 8.88 24.17 1.44
CA SER A 29 8.45 22.84 1.06
C SER A 29 7.47 22.39 2.16
N SER A 30 6.21 22.74 2.01
CA SER A 30 5.12 22.10 2.73
C SER A 30 5.01 20.68 2.15
N GLN A 31 5.89 19.78 2.55
CA GLN A 31 5.58 18.36 2.49
C GLN A 31 4.45 18.18 3.48
N SER A 32 3.24 18.04 2.96
CA SER A 32 2.08 17.64 3.76
C SER A 32 2.42 16.27 4.36
N ASN A 33 2.71 16.24 5.66
CA ASN A 33 2.95 15.01 6.42
C ASN A 33 1.62 14.26 6.66
N LEU A 34 0.68 14.37 5.72
CA LEU A 34 -0.65 13.77 5.84
C LEU A 34 -0.55 12.25 5.74
N VAL A 35 -0.95 11.57 6.80
CA VAL A 35 -1.03 10.11 6.84
C VAL A 35 -2.42 9.68 6.41
N LEU A 36 -2.51 8.93 5.32
CA LEU A 36 -3.75 8.35 4.83
C LEU A 36 -4.04 7.02 5.53
N VAL A 37 -5.27 6.86 6.00
CA VAL A 37 -5.73 5.68 6.75
C VAL A 37 -7.01 5.12 6.11
N PRO A 38 -6.89 4.36 5.01
CA PRO A 38 -8.02 3.65 4.44
C PRO A 38 -8.67 2.76 5.51
N THR A 39 -9.97 2.97 5.75
CA THR A 39 -10.70 2.32 6.84
C THR A 39 -12.01 1.75 6.34
N MET A 40 -12.34 0.51 6.70
CA MET A 40 -13.61 -0.12 6.41
C MET A 40 -14.28 -0.57 7.71
N ILE A 41 -15.57 -0.30 7.80
CA ILE A 41 -16.40 -0.62 8.96
C ILE A 41 -17.41 -1.67 8.56
N ARG A 42 -17.52 -2.75 9.36
CA ARG A 42 -18.51 -3.80 9.17
C ARG A 42 -19.35 -4.00 10.43
N ASP A 43 -20.65 -4.30 10.23
CA ASP A 43 -21.56 -4.71 11.27
C ASP A 43 -21.34 -6.18 11.72
N ASP A 44 -22.16 -6.64 12.66
CA ASP A 44 -22.16 -8.03 13.19
C ASP A 44 -22.53 -9.09 12.12
N LYS A 45 -23.14 -8.67 11.01
CA LYS A 45 -23.46 -9.53 9.86
C LYS A 45 -22.41 -9.50 8.75
N GLY A 46 -21.36 -8.67 8.93
CA GLY A 46 -20.30 -8.46 7.96
C GLY A 46 -20.65 -7.48 6.84
N ASN A 47 -21.79 -6.76 6.93
CA ASN A 47 -22.14 -5.75 5.95
C ASN A 47 -21.32 -4.45 6.21
N ILE A 48 -21.01 -3.72 5.13
CA ILE A 48 -20.33 -2.43 5.23
C ILE A 48 -21.27 -1.40 5.86
N VAL A 49 -20.79 -0.68 6.85
CA VAL A 49 -21.50 0.43 7.50
C VAL A 49 -21.14 1.73 6.78
N TYR A 50 -22.16 2.45 6.34
CA TYR A 50 -22.04 3.73 5.62
C TYR A 50 -22.55 4.90 6.47
N GLY A 51 -22.26 6.13 6.01
CA GLY A 51 -22.82 7.36 6.58
C GLY A 51 -22.13 7.84 7.86
N LEU A 52 -20.94 7.31 8.18
CA LEU A 52 -20.13 7.82 9.29
C LEU A 52 -19.39 9.09 8.87
N HIS A 53 -19.21 10.00 9.81
CA HIS A 53 -18.51 11.28 9.63
C HIS A 53 -17.18 11.27 10.40
N ALA A 54 -16.28 12.21 10.08
CA ALA A 54 -14.98 12.32 10.75
C ALA A 54 -15.08 12.33 12.29
N GLN A 55 -16.13 12.94 12.82
CA GLN A 55 -16.38 13.02 14.26
C GLN A 55 -16.73 11.67 14.93
N ASP A 56 -17.10 10.65 14.15
CA ASP A 56 -17.46 9.33 14.68
C ASP A 56 -16.22 8.47 14.92
N PHE A 57 -15.08 8.88 14.39
CA PHE A 57 -13.82 8.15 14.49
C PHE A 57 -12.88 8.73 15.55
N ILE A 58 -12.06 7.84 16.11
CA ILE A 58 -10.93 8.16 16.97
C ILE A 58 -9.70 7.53 16.32
N ILE A 59 -8.69 8.36 16.00
CA ILE A 59 -7.38 7.87 15.52
C ILE A 59 -6.34 8.15 16.60
N GLU A 60 -5.54 7.15 16.90
CA GLU A 60 -4.35 7.24 17.74
C GLU A 60 -3.11 6.87 16.93
N ASP A 61 -2.06 7.69 17.05
CA ASP A 61 -0.72 7.45 16.51
C ASP A 61 0.21 7.22 17.68
N ASP A 62 0.76 6.02 17.81
CA ASP A 62 1.55 5.56 18.96
C ASP A 62 0.85 5.86 20.31
N GLY A 63 -0.49 5.73 20.34
CA GLY A 63 -1.33 5.99 21.51
C GLY A 63 -1.67 7.46 21.74
N ILE A 64 -1.23 8.38 20.88
CA ILE A 64 -1.54 9.82 20.96
C ILE A 64 -2.72 10.14 20.04
N GLY A 65 -3.81 10.66 20.59
CA GLY A 65 -4.99 11.03 19.82
C GLY A 65 -4.72 12.12 18.78
N GLN A 66 -5.16 11.88 17.55
CA GLN A 66 -4.97 12.73 16.38
C GLN A 66 -6.27 13.44 15.98
N ALA A 67 -6.15 14.57 15.27
CA ALA A 67 -7.29 15.19 14.60
C ALA A 67 -7.64 14.38 13.35
N VAL A 68 -8.90 13.98 13.21
CA VAL A 68 -9.38 13.14 12.10
C VAL A 68 -9.97 13.99 11.00
N HIS A 69 -9.53 13.77 9.78
CA HIS A 69 -10.14 14.30 8.56
C HIS A 69 -10.71 13.12 7.75
N LEU A 70 -11.84 13.32 7.10
CA LEU A 70 -12.47 12.38 6.19
C LEU A 70 -12.48 13.01 4.79
N ASP A 71 -11.88 12.33 3.82
CA ASP A 71 -11.90 12.73 2.42
C ASP A 71 -13.08 12.07 1.70
N GLU A 72 -14.14 12.84 1.49
CA GLU A 72 -15.34 12.38 0.79
C GLU A 72 -15.13 12.23 -0.73
N ALA A 73 -14.09 12.85 -1.29
CA ALA A 73 -13.79 12.79 -2.71
C ALA A 73 -12.92 11.57 -3.10
N ALA A 74 -12.38 10.86 -2.13
CA ALA A 74 -11.45 9.75 -2.38
C ALA A 74 -12.11 8.55 -3.08
N GLU A 75 -13.42 8.37 -2.94
CA GLU A 75 -14.16 7.30 -3.61
C GLU A 75 -14.13 7.42 -5.15
N ALA A 76 -13.93 8.64 -5.67
CA ALA A 76 -13.88 8.91 -7.11
C ALA A 76 -12.46 8.83 -7.71
N ALA A 77 -11.44 8.57 -6.89
CA ALA A 77 -10.06 8.51 -7.39
C ALA A 77 -9.83 7.27 -8.27
N PRO A 78 -9.16 7.41 -9.43
CA PRO A 78 -8.86 6.29 -10.30
C PRO A 78 -8.05 5.20 -9.61
N VAL A 79 -8.34 3.94 -9.91
CA VAL A 79 -7.65 2.78 -9.34
C VAL A 79 -6.53 2.33 -10.25
N SER A 80 -5.33 2.19 -9.69
CA SER A 80 -4.19 1.52 -10.30
C SER A 80 -3.90 0.23 -9.55
N LEU A 81 -4.16 -0.90 -10.20
CA LEU A 81 -4.09 -2.23 -9.63
C LEU A 81 -2.88 -3.00 -10.18
N VAL A 82 -2.05 -3.56 -9.31
CA VAL A 82 -1.13 -4.63 -9.69
C VAL A 82 -1.70 -5.96 -9.22
N ILE A 83 -1.84 -6.91 -10.13
CA ILE A 83 -2.26 -8.28 -9.83
C ILE A 83 -1.01 -9.13 -9.82
N ALA A 84 -0.55 -9.54 -8.64
CA ALA A 84 0.62 -10.40 -8.49
C ALA A 84 0.17 -11.83 -8.18
N VAL A 85 0.46 -12.75 -9.09
CA VAL A 85 0.03 -14.14 -9.01
C VAL A 85 1.23 -15.06 -8.91
N GLN A 86 1.30 -15.84 -7.84
CA GLN A 86 2.29 -16.90 -7.73
C GLN A 86 1.96 -18.01 -8.72
N CYS A 87 2.91 -18.32 -9.62
CA CYS A 87 2.76 -19.35 -10.64
C CYS A 87 3.60 -20.61 -10.38
N GLY A 88 4.25 -20.72 -9.24
CA GLY A 88 5.04 -21.88 -8.86
C GLY A 88 4.24 -23.19 -8.87
N LEU A 89 4.95 -24.31 -8.91
CA LEU A 89 4.33 -25.65 -9.10
C LEU A 89 3.26 -26.01 -8.06
N ARG A 90 3.38 -25.49 -6.84
CA ARG A 90 2.38 -25.65 -5.78
C ARG A 90 1.13 -24.83 -6.07
N ALA A 91 1.30 -23.60 -6.56
CA ALA A 91 0.21 -22.71 -6.94
C ALA A 91 -0.57 -23.25 -8.15
N TRP A 92 0.10 -23.98 -9.06
CA TRP A 92 -0.52 -24.53 -10.27
C TRP A 92 -1.77 -25.37 -9.99
N ARG A 93 -1.81 -26.11 -8.89
CA ARG A 93 -2.98 -26.88 -8.48
C ARG A 93 -4.19 -26.01 -8.14
N GLU A 94 -3.94 -24.76 -7.77
CA GLU A 94 -4.97 -23.81 -7.40
C GLU A 94 -5.52 -23.03 -8.59
N PHE A 95 -4.82 -23.00 -9.75
CA PHE A 95 -5.27 -22.25 -10.94
C PHE A 95 -6.63 -22.71 -11.47
N ALA A 96 -6.95 -23.99 -11.35
CA ALA A 96 -8.28 -24.47 -11.70
C ALA A 96 -9.38 -23.79 -10.88
N ARG A 97 -9.05 -23.34 -9.66
CA ARG A 97 -9.95 -22.59 -8.76
C ARG A 97 -10.01 -21.10 -9.08
N MET A 98 -8.95 -20.54 -9.71
CA MET A 98 -8.82 -19.13 -10.04
C MET A 98 -9.32 -18.77 -11.45
N ARG A 99 -9.94 -19.71 -12.16
CA ARG A 99 -10.50 -19.45 -13.50
C ARG A 99 -11.56 -18.35 -13.41
N GLY A 100 -11.50 -17.41 -14.35
CA GLY A 100 -12.46 -16.29 -14.43
C GLY A 100 -12.09 -15.10 -13.52
N VAL A 101 -10.87 -15.07 -12.97
CA VAL A 101 -10.42 -13.93 -12.14
C VAL A 101 -10.54 -12.60 -12.88
N ALA A 102 -10.26 -12.58 -14.18
CA ALA A 102 -10.35 -11.36 -14.97
C ALA A 102 -11.78 -10.82 -15.07
N SER A 103 -12.77 -11.69 -15.34
CA SER A 103 -14.18 -11.25 -15.37
C SER A 103 -14.69 -10.76 -14.00
N MET A 104 -14.08 -11.21 -12.91
CA MET A 104 -14.37 -10.69 -11.57
C MET A 104 -13.77 -9.31 -11.31
N LEU A 105 -12.84 -8.87 -12.16
CA LEU A 105 -12.25 -7.53 -12.15
C LEU A 105 -12.99 -6.54 -13.06
N ASP A 106 -13.95 -6.98 -13.86
CA ASP A 106 -14.75 -6.14 -14.74
C ASP A 106 -15.37 -4.93 -14.00
N PRO A 107 -15.90 -5.06 -12.76
CA PRO A 107 -16.42 -3.91 -12.05
C PRO A 107 -15.36 -2.81 -11.80
N ILE A 108 -14.08 -3.19 -11.71
CA ILE A 108 -12.97 -2.26 -11.53
C ILE A 108 -12.50 -1.72 -12.89
N LEU A 109 -12.30 -2.61 -13.88
CA LEU A 109 -11.69 -2.27 -15.17
C LEU A 109 -12.68 -1.69 -16.19
N SER A 110 -14.00 -1.71 -15.91
CA SER A 110 -15.00 -1.05 -16.75
C SER A 110 -14.90 0.48 -16.73
N ASP A 111 -14.35 1.06 -15.66
CA ASP A 111 -14.01 2.49 -15.63
C ASP A 111 -12.71 2.72 -16.41
N LYS A 112 -12.78 3.55 -17.46
CA LYS A 112 -11.64 3.85 -18.35
C LYS A 112 -10.47 4.57 -17.64
N ASN A 113 -10.72 5.16 -16.48
CA ASN A 113 -9.69 5.81 -15.69
C ASN A 113 -8.89 4.80 -14.86
N ASN A 114 -9.44 3.62 -14.62
CA ASN A 114 -8.79 2.54 -13.90
C ASN A 114 -7.86 1.75 -14.82
N GLN A 115 -6.81 1.19 -14.24
CA GLN A 115 -5.83 0.39 -14.97
C GLN A 115 -5.29 -0.75 -14.12
N ALA A 116 -4.87 -1.83 -14.78
CA ALA A 116 -4.23 -2.96 -14.11
C ALA A 116 -2.96 -3.39 -14.82
N ALA A 117 -1.99 -3.87 -14.03
CA ALA A 117 -0.79 -4.56 -14.49
C ALA A 117 -0.79 -5.99 -13.95
N LEU A 118 -0.16 -6.92 -14.66
CA LEU A 118 -0.10 -8.33 -14.29
C LEU A 118 1.35 -8.80 -14.10
N LEU A 119 1.64 -9.28 -12.90
CA LEU A 119 2.91 -9.84 -12.49
C LEU A 119 2.74 -11.32 -12.15
N PHE A 120 3.49 -12.20 -12.83
CA PHE A 120 3.62 -13.60 -12.40
C PHE A 120 4.94 -13.77 -11.64
N PHE A 121 4.93 -14.64 -10.64
CA PHE A 121 6.14 -14.92 -9.90
C PHE A 121 6.22 -16.36 -9.39
N ASP A 122 7.44 -16.88 -9.37
CA ASP A 122 7.87 -18.16 -8.77
C ASP A 122 9.18 -17.90 -8.01
N SER A 123 10.33 -18.43 -8.44
CA SER A 123 11.65 -17.99 -7.99
C SER A 123 12.13 -16.71 -8.69
N LYS A 124 11.37 -16.23 -9.69
CA LYS A 124 11.63 -15.04 -10.50
C LYS A 124 10.38 -14.22 -10.64
N LEU A 125 10.58 -12.92 -10.95
CA LEU A 125 9.49 -11.99 -11.24
C LEU A 125 9.36 -11.85 -12.77
N ASN A 126 8.13 -11.90 -13.27
CA ASN A 126 7.81 -11.68 -14.67
C ASN A 126 6.64 -10.70 -14.80
N LEU A 127 6.91 -9.44 -15.14
CA LEU A 127 5.88 -8.47 -15.49
C LEU A 127 5.35 -8.84 -16.88
N VAL A 128 4.21 -9.53 -16.91
CA VAL A 128 3.60 -10.04 -18.16
C VAL A 128 2.87 -8.92 -18.87
N ARG A 129 2.20 -8.05 -18.14
CA ARG A 129 1.45 -6.93 -18.67
C ARG A 129 1.73 -5.67 -17.85
N ASP A 130 2.17 -4.62 -18.51
CA ASP A 130 2.23 -3.29 -17.91
C ASP A 130 0.81 -2.68 -17.82
N PHE A 131 0.66 -1.57 -17.13
CA PHE A 131 -0.65 -0.96 -16.89
C PHE A 131 -1.48 -0.79 -18.15
N THR A 132 -2.68 -1.35 -18.13
CA THR A 132 -3.68 -1.29 -19.18
C THR A 132 -5.07 -1.14 -18.58
N ASN A 133 -5.97 -0.44 -19.28
CA ASN A 133 -7.39 -0.39 -18.96
C ASN A 133 -8.21 -1.43 -19.74
N ASN A 134 -7.54 -2.30 -20.52
CA ASN A 134 -8.18 -3.36 -21.28
C ASN A 134 -8.15 -4.68 -20.50
N GLY A 135 -9.28 -5.03 -19.87
CA GLY A 135 -9.46 -6.27 -19.10
C GLY A 135 -9.28 -7.54 -19.93
N ASP A 136 -9.62 -7.51 -21.22
CA ASP A 136 -9.48 -8.68 -22.11
C ASP A 136 -8.03 -9.13 -22.25
N LEU A 137 -7.08 -8.17 -22.27
CA LEU A 137 -5.65 -8.48 -22.32
C LEU A 137 -5.17 -9.15 -21.03
N ILE A 138 -5.66 -8.72 -19.88
CA ILE A 138 -5.37 -9.36 -18.58
C ILE A 138 -5.94 -10.78 -18.55
N GLU A 139 -7.16 -10.96 -19.08
CA GLU A 139 -7.78 -12.28 -19.16
C GLU A 139 -7.03 -13.24 -20.08
N GLU A 140 -6.56 -12.74 -21.24
CA GLU A 140 -5.75 -13.53 -22.18
C GLU A 140 -4.44 -13.98 -21.53
N ASP A 141 -3.72 -13.08 -20.86
CA ASP A 141 -2.47 -13.42 -20.19
C ASP A 141 -2.69 -14.42 -19.04
N LEU A 142 -3.76 -14.29 -18.28
CA LEU A 142 -4.12 -15.24 -17.21
C LEU A 142 -4.50 -16.61 -17.75
N LYS A 143 -5.16 -16.69 -18.92
CA LYS A 143 -5.47 -17.97 -19.60
C LYS A 143 -4.21 -18.68 -20.13
N ASN A 144 -3.21 -17.88 -20.52
CA ASN A 144 -1.95 -18.38 -21.07
C ASN A 144 -0.88 -18.65 -20.00
N LEU A 145 -1.22 -18.46 -18.71
CA LEU A 145 -0.32 -18.71 -17.60
C LEU A 145 0.22 -20.15 -17.63
N GLN A 146 1.54 -20.28 -17.54
CA GLN A 146 2.22 -21.57 -17.47
C GLN A 146 2.73 -21.85 -16.07
N PRO A 147 2.84 -23.13 -15.66
CA PRO A 147 3.42 -23.49 -14.37
C PRO A 147 4.89 -23.06 -14.32
N GLY A 148 5.25 -22.40 -13.24
CA GLY A 148 6.63 -22.03 -12.94
C GLY A 148 7.39 -23.10 -12.16
N ASP A 149 8.47 -22.71 -11.50
CA ASP A 149 9.27 -23.58 -10.63
C ASP A 149 8.65 -23.71 -9.21
N ASN A 150 9.42 -24.20 -8.23
CA ASN A 150 8.93 -24.38 -6.86
C ASN A 150 9.09 -23.15 -5.96
N GLY A 151 9.53 -22.03 -6.52
CA GLY A 151 9.74 -20.79 -5.77
C GLY A 151 8.44 -20.05 -5.40
N ALA A 152 8.55 -19.20 -4.41
CA ALA A 152 7.51 -18.29 -3.96
C ALA A 152 8.16 -17.02 -3.40
N THR A 153 8.71 -16.18 -4.28
CA THR A 153 9.45 -14.97 -3.91
C THR A 153 8.48 -13.83 -3.57
N ILE A 154 7.70 -14.02 -2.50
CA ILE A 154 6.61 -13.12 -2.10
C ILE A 154 7.14 -11.72 -1.74
N LEU A 155 8.25 -11.63 -0.98
CA LEU A 155 8.81 -10.34 -0.60
C LEU A 155 9.28 -9.55 -1.82
N ASP A 156 9.92 -10.22 -2.78
CA ASP A 156 10.37 -9.60 -4.03
C ASP A 156 9.18 -9.13 -4.86
N ALA A 157 8.12 -9.95 -4.97
CA ALA A 157 6.89 -9.62 -5.70
C ALA A 157 6.18 -8.41 -5.10
N VAL A 158 6.04 -8.36 -3.78
CA VAL A 158 5.46 -7.21 -3.07
C VAL A 158 6.31 -5.96 -3.28
N ALA A 159 7.63 -6.05 -3.06
CA ALA A 159 8.52 -4.90 -3.23
C ALA A 159 8.50 -4.35 -4.66
N TYR A 160 8.52 -5.23 -5.66
CA TYR A 160 8.43 -4.84 -7.06
C TYR A 160 7.10 -4.16 -7.38
N SER A 161 5.97 -4.76 -6.97
CA SER A 161 4.63 -4.25 -7.23
C SER A 161 4.40 -2.88 -6.58
N VAL A 162 4.80 -2.72 -5.32
CA VAL A 162 4.67 -1.45 -4.59
C VAL A 162 5.54 -0.36 -5.22
N LYS A 163 6.77 -0.68 -5.64
CA LYS A 163 7.65 0.26 -6.38
C LYS A 163 7.06 0.63 -7.74
N LEU A 164 6.42 -0.31 -8.43
CA LEU A 164 5.76 -0.05 -9.70
C LEU A 164 4.59 0.93 -9.53
N LEU A 165 3.74 0.70 -8.53
CA LEU A 165 2.63 1.57 -8.16
C LEU A 165 3.10 2.95 -7.68
N ALA A 166 4.21 3.02 -6.94
CA ALA A 166 4.75 4.28 -6.43
C ALA A 166 5.23 5.26 -7.52
N LYS A 167 5.47 4.77 -8.74
CA LYS A 167 5.81 5.62 -9.91
C LYS A 167 4.61 6.36 -10.49
N LEU A 168 3.40 5.93 -10.15
CA LEU A 168 2.17 6.53 -10.66
C LEU A 168 1.81 7.79 -9.87
N PRO A 169 0.96 8.69 -10.42
CA PRO A 169 0.52 9.89 -9.73
C PRO A 169 -0.11 9.62 -8.36
N GLU A 170 0.06 10.55 -7.42
CA GLU A 170 -0.43 10.38 -6.04
C GLU A 170 -1.97 10.46 -5.91
N ASN A 171 -2.63 11.06 -6.88
CA ASN A 171 -4.10 11.16 -6.93
C ASN A 171 -4.80 9.86 -7.36
N GLN A 172 -4.06 8.75 -7.48
CA GLN A 172 -4.62 7.44 -7.80
C GLN A 172 -4.64 6.54 -6.56
N GLN A 173 -5.68 5.72 -6.46
CA GLN A 173 -5.72 4.63 -5.48
C GLN A 173 -4.76 3.53 -5.94
N ARG A 174 -3.67 3.35 -5.19
CA ARG A 174 -2.64 2.35 -5.48
C ARG A 174 -2.96 1.05 -4.77
N VAL A 175 -3.19 -0.01 -5.53
CA VAL A 175 -3.66 -1.28 -5.01
C VAL A 175 -2.80 -2.43 -5.52
N LEU A 176 -2.39 -3.31 -4.61
CA LEU A 176 -1.80 -4.60 -4.93
C LEU A 176 -2.79 -5.71 -4.54
N LEU A 177 -3.16 -6.55 -5.50
CA LEU A 177 -3.85 -7.83 -5.26
C LEU A 177 -2.81 -8.95 -5.33
N LEU A 178 -2.48 -9.53 -4.19
CA LEU A 178 -1.49 -10.61 -4.07
C LEU A 178 -2.21 -11.95 -3.92
N ILE A 179 -1.98 -12.86 -4.87
CA ILE A 179 -2.49 -14.24 -4.85
C ILE A 179 -1.31 -15.18 -4.69
N SER A 180 -1.11 -15.73 -3.49
CA SER A 180 0.11 -16.47 -3.14
C SER A 180 -0.09 -17.49 -2.02
N GLU A 181 0.95 -18.25 -1.72
CA GLU A 181 1.10 -18.94 -0.44
C GLU A 181 1.30 -17.95 0.71
N THR A 182 1.38 -18.45 1.96
CA THR A 182 1.55 -17.61 3.16
C THR A 182 3.00 -17.37 3.55
N ARG A 183 3.93 -18.14 2.99
CA ARG A 183 5.37 -18.12 3.31
C ARG A 183 6.22 -17.84 2.09
N ASP A 184 7.22 -17.01 2.27
CA ASP A 184 8.24 -16.74 1.26
C ASP A 184 9.21 -17.92 1.10
N HIS A 185 9.53 -18.25 -0.14
CA HIS A 185 10.47 -19.28 -0.51
C HIS A 185 11.43 -18.77 -1.60
N GLY A 186 12.47 -18.04 -1.16
CA GLY A 186 13.57 -17.70 -2.04
C GLY A 186 13.59 -16.28 -2.58
N SER A 187 12.97 -15.30 -1.89
CA SER A 187 13.23 -13.89 -2.20
C SER A 187 14.71 -13.57 -2.02
N HIS A 188 15.29 -12.89 -3.01
CA HIS A 188 16.72 -12.58 -3.06
C HIS A 188 17.00 -11.08 -3.05
N PHE A 189 16.07 -10.26 -3.53
CA PHE A 189 16.27 -8.82 -3.73
C PHE A 189 15.71 -7.98 -2.60
N ALA A 190 14.57 -8.38 -2.04
CA ALA A 190 13.92 -7.67 -0.94
C ALA A 190 14.04 -8.45 0.37
N LYS A 191 14.56 -7.77 1.39
CA LYS A 191 14.54 -8.28 2.76
C LYS A 191 13.24 -7.89 3.45
N LEU A 192 12.90 -8.58 4.50
CA LEU A 192 11.69 -8.33 5.28
C LEU A 192 11.60 -6.87 5.75
N ASP A 193 12.68 -6.29 6.25
CA ASP A 193 12.73 -4.91 6.73
C ASP A 193 12.56 -3.89 5.59
N ASP A 194 13.09 -4.19 4.40
CA ASP A 194 12.93 -3.34 3.22
C ASP A 194 11.45 -3.29 2.81
N VAL A 195 10.75 -4.42 2.87
CA VAL A 195 9.31 -4.49 2.57
C VAL A 195 8.49 -3.74 3.63
N ILE A 196 8.79 -3.92 4.93
CA ILE A 196 8.13 -3.19 6.02
C ILE A 196 8.27 -1.68 5.81
N THR A 197 9.49 -1.21 5.53
CA THR A 197 9.74 0.22 5.27
C THR A 197 8.97 0.68 4.03
N LEU A 198 9.08 -0.06 2.93
CA LEU A 198 8.48 0.30 1.65
C LEU A 198 6.95 0.42 1.75
N VAL A 199 6.26 -0.56 2.35
CA VAL A 199 4.80 -0.48 2.54
C VAL A 199 4.41 0.58 3.57
N GLY A 200 5.30 0.89 4.52
CA GLY A 200 5.10 1.94 5.50
C GLY A 200 5.16 3.35 4.90
N VAL A 201 6.06 3.62 3.94
CA VAL A 201 6.21 4.95 3.30
C VAL A 201 5.23 5.16 2.14
N THR A 202 4.69 4.09 1.56
CA THR A 202 3.79 4.19 0.41
C THR A 202 2.31 4.14 0.83
N ASN A 203 1.46 4.83 0.10
CA ASN A 203 0.01 4.75 0.27
C ASN A 203 -0.57 3.65 -0.65
N THR A 204 0.00 2.43 -0.58
CA THR A 204 -0.45 1.29 -1.37
C THR A 204 -1.23 0.34 -0.47
N ALA A 205 -2.51 0.10 -0.77
CA ALA A 205 -3.29 -0.92 -0.09
C ALA A 205 -2.99 -2.30 -0.67
N VAL A 206 -2.67 -3.27 0.18
CA VAL A 206 -2.33 -4.64 -0.26
C VAL A 206 -3.43 -5.60 0.18
N TYR A 207 -4.20 -6.06 -0.79
CA TYR A 207 -5.18 -7.12 -0.63
C TYR A 207 -4.54 -8.46 -0.92
N THR A 208 -4.85 -9.44 -0.12
CA THR A 208 -4.22 -10.75 -0.25
C THR A 208 -5.26 -11.86 -0.28
N LEU A 209 -5.15 -12.71 -1.29
CA LEU A 209 -5.94 -13.92 -1.46
C LEU A 209 -5.02 -15.14 -1.38
N PRO A 210 -4.61 -15.53 -0.17
CA PRO A 210 -3.73 -16.68 -0.06
C PRO A 210 -4.50 -17.99 -0.26
N PHE A 211 -3.78 -18.95 -0.82
CA PHE A 211 -4.21 -20.33 -0.90
C PHE A 211 -3.39 -21.20 0.06
N SER A 212 -4.02 -22.24 0.59
CA SER A 212 -3.34 -23.20 1.44
C SER A 212 -3.17 -24.54 0.73
N PRO A 213 -1.92 -25.03 0.58
CA PRO A 213 -1.68 -26.35 0.01
C PRO A 213 -2.18 -27.50 0.89
N SER A 214 -2.47 -27.25 2.17
CA SER A 214 -2.97 -28.24 3.11
C SER A 214 -4.00 -27.67 4.08
N LEU A 215 -5.03 -28.46 4.36
CA LEU A 215 -6.10 -28.10 5.30
C LEU A 215 -5.59 -27.85 6.73
N SER A 216 -4.49 -28.49 7.14
CA SER A 216 -3.87 -28.31 8.45
C SER A 216 -3.31 -26.89 8.64
N GLN A 217 -2.79 -26.26 7.59
CA GLN A 217 -2.32 -24.87 7.65
C GLN A 217 -3.48 -23.87 7.77
N VAL A 218 -4.65 -24.20 7.22
CA VAL A 218 -5.88 -23.39 7.35
C VAL A 218 -6.32 -23.33 8.82
N LEU A 219 -6.37 -24.47 9.48
CA LEU A 219 -6.81 -24.57 10.88
C LEU A 219 -5.85 -23.88 11.85
N ASP A 220 -4.54 -23.90 11.57
CA ASP A 220 -3.55 -23.20 12.39
C ASP A 220 -3.62 -21.66 12.18
N THR A 221 -3.98 -21.23 10.98
CA THR A 221 -4.13 -19.80 10.66
C THR A 221 -5.40 -19.22 11.32
N GLU A 222 -6.51 -19.95 11.29
CA GLU A 222 -7.76 -19.51 11.94
C GLU A 222 -7.64 -19.53 13.48
N ARG A 223 -6.94 -20.52 14.07
CA ARG A 223 -6.66 -20.54 15.50
C ARG A 223 -5.70 -19.43 15.97
N GLY A 224 -4.86 -18.94 15.08
CA GLY A 224 -3.98 -17.79 15.32
C GLY A 224 -4.69 -16.43 15.32
N SER A 225 -5.85 -16.35 14.66
CA SER A 225 -6.59 -15.09 14.44
C SER A 225 -6.92 -14.36 15.75
N ASN A 226 -7.42 -15.07 16.76
CA ASN A 226 -7.79 -14.48 18.06
C ASN A 226 -6.58 -14.06 18.94
N ARG A 227 -5.36 -14.54 18.64
CA ARG A 227 -4.15 -14.11 19.35
C ARG A 227 -3.46 -12.92 18.70
N ASP A 228 -3.69 -12.71 17.41
CA ASP A 228 -3.05 -11.62 16.65
C ASP A 228 -3.71 -10.26 16.96
N GLU A 229 -4.99 -10.21 17.32
CA GLU A 229 -5.65 -8.99 17.83
C GLU A 229 -4.98 -8.46 19.09
N ALA A 230 -4.48 -9.34 19.95
CA ALA A 230 -3.72 -8.96 21.15
C ALA A 230 -2.38 -8.30 20.81
N TYR A 231 -1.78 -8.64 19.67
CA TYR A 231 -0.53 -8.03 19.21
C TYR A 231 -0.71 -6.57 18.79
N TRP A 232 -1.79 -6.28 18.07
CA TRP A 232 -2.10 -4.93 17.60
C TRP A 232 -2.65 -4.02 18.71
N ASN A 233 -3.02 -4.60 19.85
CA ASN A 233 -3.52 -3.92 21.03
C ASN A 233 -2.47 -3.71 22.14
N ALA A 234 -1.20 -4.00 21.89
CA ALA A 234 -0.13 -3.76 22.85
C ALA A 234 0.09 -2.26 23.09
N PRO A 235 0.52 -1.86 24.30
CA PRO A 235 0.78 -0.45 24.60
C PRO A 235 1.92 0.07 23.72
N PRO A 236 1.87 1.36 23.32
CA PRO A 236 2.83 1.95 22.41
C PRO A 236 4.24 2.01 23.05
N ASN A 237 5.22 1.49 22.31
CA ASN A 237 6.63 1.63 22.62
C ASN A 237 7.37 1.82 21.29
N VAL A 238 8.22 2.82 21.17
CA VAL A 238 8.90 3.23 19.93
C VAL A 238 9.61 2.09 19.19
N VAL A 239 10.11 1.08 19.91
CA VAL A 239 10.79 -0.08 19.32
C VAL A 239 9.82 -1.23 19.01
N ALA A 240 8.67 -1.27 19.66
CA ALA A 240 7.71 -2.36 19.57
C ALA A 240 7.08 -2.51 18.15
N PRO A 241 6.64 -1.45 17.45
CA PRO A 241 5.95 -1.60 16.16
C PRO A 241 6.77 -2.36 15.12
N LEU A 242 8.05 -2.04 14.98
CA LEU A 242 8.92 -2.71 14.02
C LEU A 242 9.15 -4.18 14.39
N LEU A 243 9.39 -4.47 15.68
CA LEU A 243 9.57 -5.85 16.15
C LEU A 243 8.30 -6.68 15.93
N MET A 244 7.15 -6.11 16.22
CA MET A 244 5.84 -6.74 16.02
C MET A 244 5.57 -7.02 14.54
N ALA A 245 5.83 -6.04 13.67
CA ALA A 245 5.70 -6.19 12.22
C ALA A 245 6.61 -7.33 11.70
N ARG A 246 7.88 -7.37 12.15
CA ARG A 246 8.81 -8.48 11.81
C ARG A 246 8.30 -9.84 12.26
N GLN A 247 7.77 -9.95 13.47
CA GLN A 247 7.23 -11.21 13.99
C GLN A 247 5.98 -11.65 13.24
N ALA A 248 5.06 -10.73 12.94
CA ALA A 248 3.86 -10.99 12.16
C ALA A 248 4.24 -11.48 10.74
N MET A 249 5.16 -10.80 10.07
CA MET A 249 5.62 -11.19 8.73
C MET A 249 6.33 -12.55 8.70
N LYS A 250 7.09 -12.91 9.73
CA LYS A 250 7.70 -14.25 9.84
C LYS A 250 6.66 -15.37 9.94
N LYS A 251 5.50 -15.09 10.50
CA LYS A 251 4.40 -16.07 10.62
C LYS A 251 3.58 -16.18 9.33
N ASN A 252 3.16 -15.05 8.77
CA ASN A 252 2.29 -15.00 7.61
C ASN A 252 2.47 -13.63 6.90
N ILE A 253 3.25 -13.65 5.81
CA ILE A 253 3.59 -12.42 5.08
C ILE A 253 2.35 -11.73 4.51
N PRO A 254 1.46 -12.40 3.74
CA PRO A 254 0.27 -11.78 3.20
C PRO A 254 -0.60 -11.13 4.27
N LYS A 255 -0.85 -11.82 5.41
CA LYS A 255 -1.67 -11.30 6.50
C LYS A 255 -1.08 -10.04 7.13
N ALA A 256 0.22 -10.07 7.41
CA ALA A 256 0.90 -8.94 8.02
C ALA A 256 0.89 -7.71 7.11
N ILE A 257 1.19 -7.88 5.82
CA ILE A 257 1.23 -6.77 4.86
C ILE A 257 -0.18 -6.19 4.66
N ALA A 258 -1.22 -7.03 4.53
CA ALA A 258 -2.60 -6.56 4.42
C ALA A 258 -2.97 -5.69 5.63
N ALA A 259 -2.70 -6.14 6.85
CA ALA A 259 -2.96 -5.37 8.07
C ALA A 259 -2.17 -4.06 8.12
N MET A 260 -0.88 -4.07 7.75
CA MET A 260 -0.04 -2.86 7.74
C MET A 260 -0.54 -1.80 6.77
N THR A 261 -1.13 -2.20 5.65
CA THR A 261 -1.51 -1.31 4.55
C THR A 261 -3.00 -0.97 4.50
N GLY A 262 -3.81 -1.55 5.38
CA GLY A 262 -5.26 -1.37 5.38
C GLY A 262 -5.98 -2.18 4.31
N GLY A 263 -5.32 -3.15 3.70
CA GLY A 263 -5.94 -4.13 2.82
C GLY A 263 -6.60 -5.26 3.59
N GLU A 264 -6.97 -6.32 2.89
CA GLU A 264 -7.66 -7.47 3.47
C GLU A 264 -6.90 -8.77 3.20
N TYR A 265 -7.00 -9.68 4.16
CA TYR A 265 -6.47 -11.05 4.06
C TYR A 265 -7.64 -12.02 4.01
N GLU A 266 -7.88 -12.64 2.84
CA GLU A 266 -9.04 -13.49 2.60
C GLU A 266 -8.61 -14.84 2.04
N LEU A 267 -8.45 -15.82 2.94
CA LEU A 267 -8.03 -17.17 2.58
C LEU A 267 -9.12 -17.90 1.75
N PHE A 268 -8.72 -18.64 0.72
CA PHE A 268 -9.62 -19.50 -0.04
C PHE A 268 -9.07 -20.93 -0.17
N SER A 269 -10.00 -21.90 -0.23
CA SER A 269 -9.71 -23.34 -0.39
C SER A 269 -10.55 -24.01 -1.47
N SER A 270 -11.45 -23.27 -2.10
CA SER A 270 -12.34 -23.77 -3.17
C SER A 270 -12.57 -22.71 -4.22
N ARG A 271 -13.03 -23.13 -5.42
CA ARG A 271 -13.41 -22.19 -6.48
C ARG A 271 -14.49 -21.21 -6.02
N LYS A 272 -15.57 -21.70 -5.40
CA LYS A 272 -16.64 -20.84 -4.88
C LYS A 272 -16.11 -19.86 -3.82
N GLY A 273 -15.20 -20.33 -2.96
CA GLY A 273 -14.52 -19.48 -1.98
C GLY A 273 -13.73 -18.36 -2.67
N PHE A 274 -12.95 -18.70 -3.69
CA PHE A 274 -12.20 -17.72 -4.47
C PHE A 274 -13.11 -16.68 -5.14
N GLU A 275 -14.17 -17.13 -5.83
CA GLU A 275 -15.18 -16.25 -6.46
C GLU A 275 -15.80 -15.28 -5.45
N THR A 276 -16.18 -15.80 -4.26
CA THR A 276 -16.75 -14.97 -3.19
C THR A 276 -15.73 -13.91 -2.71
N ARG A 277 -14.45 -14.29 -2.51
CA ARG A 277 -13.41 -13.36 -2.04
C ARG A 277 -13.05 -12.30 -3.08
N MET A 278 -13.02 -12.66 -4.35
CA MET A 278 -12.81 -11.72 -5.45
C MET A 278 -13.96 -10.71 -5.56
N ASN A 279 -15.21 -11.16 -5.44
CA ASN A 279 -16.36 -10.25 -5.42
C ASN A 279 -16.32 -9.31 -4.21
N SER A 280 -15.94 -9.84 -3.03
CA SER A 280 -15.73 -9.01 -1.83
C SER A 280 -14.63 -7.97 -2.08
N PHE A 281 -13.49 -8.37 -2.65
CA PHE A 281 -12.40 -7.45 -3.00
C PHE A 281 -12.88 -6.31 -3.90
N SER A 282 -13.56 -6.64 -5.01
CA SER A 282 -14.07 -5.63 -5.95
C SER A 282 -15.07 -4.67 -5.30
N ASN A 283 -15.95 -5.18 -4.43
CA ASN A 283 -16.91 -4.36 -3.70
C ASN A 283 -16.24 -3.50 -2.62
N HIS A 284 -15.32 -4.07 -1.86
CA HIS A 284 -14.67 -3.39 -0.74
C HIS A 284 -13.67 -2.32 -1.18
N LEU A 285 -13.12 -2.44 -2.38
CA LEU A 285 -12.17 -1.47 -2.92
C LEU A 285 -12.76 -0.06 -3.03
N HIS A 286 -14.05 0.04 -3.41
CA HIS A 286 -14.76 1.31 -3.61
C HIS A 286 -15.55 1.77 -2.37
N ASN A 287 -15.65 0.94 -1.32
CA ASN A 287 -16.51 1.19 -0.17
C ASN A 287 -15.69 1.33 1.12
N ARG A 288 -14.81 2.35 1.15
CA ARG A 288 -13.93 2.64 2.28
C ARG A 288 -13.99 4.11 2.65
N TYR A 289 -13.89 4.38 3.93
CA TYR A 289 -13.59 5.71 4.41
C TYR A 289 -12.10 6.00 4.20
N LEU A 290 -11.75 7.08 3.54
CA LEU A 290 -10.38 7.57 3.53
C LEU A 290 -10.22 8.58 4.65
N LEU A 291 -9.79 8.09 5.79
CA LEU A 291 -9.42 8.94 6.91
C LEU A 291 -8.00 9.46 6.71
N SER A 292 -7.69 10.60 7.30
CA SER A 292 -6.33 11.14 7.35
C SER A 292 -6.09 11.94 8.61
N PHE A 293 -4.81 12.10 8.96
CA PHE A 293 -4.38 12.95 10.06
C PHE A 293 -2.96 13.50 9.80
N GLU A 294 -2.64 14.62 10.45
CA GLU A 294 -1.28 15.15 10.52
C GLU A 294 -0.66 14.72 11.86
N PRO A 295 0.47 13.96 11.85
CA PRO A 295 1.09 13.49 13.08
C PRO A 295 1.53 14.64 13.99
N LYS A 296 1.09 14.63 15.25
CA LYS A 296 1.48 15.66 16.25
C LYS A 296 2.94 15.54 16.68
N ASN A 297 3.47 14.32 16.75
CA ASN A 297 4.83 14.05 17.19
C ASN A 297 5.50 13.03 16.25
N PRO A 298 5.83 13.41 15.00
CA PRO A 298 6.50 12.50 14.07
C PRO A 298 7.93 12.23 14.56
N HIS A 299 8.28 10.98 14.81
CA HIS A 299 9.65 10.53 15.02
C HIS A 299 10.06 9.58 13.87
N PRO A 300 11.34 9.46 13.53
CA PRO A 300 11.76 8.53 12.49
C PRO A 300 11.45 7.07 12.87
N GLY A 301 10.90 6.30 11.94
CA GLY A 301 10.64 4.88 12.09
C GLY A 301 9.21 4.47 11.80
N LEU A 302 8.89 3.21 12.16
CA LEU A 302 7.57 2.64 12.00
C LEU A 302 6.65 3.06 13.14
N HIS A 303 5.55 3.72 12.80
CA HIS A 303 4.49 4.13 13.71
C HIS A 303 3.34 3.14 13.70
N GLN A 304 2.62 3.05 14.82
CA GLN A 304 1.41 2.25 14.95
C GLN A 304 0.17 3.16 14.97
N ILE A 305 -0.73 2.91 14.01
CA ILE A 305 -2.04 3.56 13.96
C ILE A 305 -3.06 2.66 14.66
N ARG A 306 -4.00 3.28 15.37
CA ARG A 306 -5.19 2.62 15.90
C ARG A 306 -6.41 3.44 15.53
N VAL A 307 -7.43 2.79 14.96
CA VAL A 307 -8.72 3.42 14.65
C VAL A 307 -9.82 2.75 15.44
N ARG A 308 -10.68 3.56 16.05
CA ARG A 308 -11.86 3.11 16.77
C ARG A 308 -13.05 4.01 16.45
N LEU A 309 -14.27 3.49 16.59
CA LEU A 309 -15.46 4.33 16.63
C LEU A 309 -15.69 4.86 18.05
N LYS A 310 -16.27 6.06 18.15
CA LYS A 310 -16.72 6.62 19.43
C LYS A 310 -17.85 5.80 20.05
N ASP A 311 -18.76 5.31 19.19
CA ASP A 311 -19.78 4.35 19.56
C ASP A 311 -19.35 2.94 19.17
N PRO A 312 -18.88 2.10 20.10
CA PRO A 312 -18.46 0.74 19.81
C PRO A 312 -19.60 -0.17 19.32
N ALA A 313 -20.87 0.18 19.62
CA ALA A 313 -22.02 -0.61 19.18
C ALA A 313 -22.34 -0.44 17.68
N ALA A 314 -21.76 0.58 17.03
CA ALA A 314 -21.98 0.86 15.62
C ALA A 314 -21.23 -0.11 14.68
N ALA A 315 -20.29 -0.90 15.19
CA ALA A 315 -19.50 -1.82 14.36
C ALA A 315 -18.96 -3.01 15.15
N GLU A 316 -18.93 -4.18 14.52
CA GLU A 316 -18.24 -5.38 15.02
C GLU A 316 -16.77 -5.38 14.62
N THR A 317 -16.47 -4.92 13.39
CA THR A 317 -15.12 -4.96 12.83
C THR A 317 -14.72 -3.61 12.24
N VAL A 318 -13.52 -3.14 12.61
CA VAL A 318 -12.86 -1.97 12.03
C VAL A 318 -11.57 -2.43 11.37
N LEU A 319 -11.52 -2.39 10.04
CA LEU A 319 -10.33 -2.71 9.25
C LEU A 319 -9.68 -1.41 8.79
N PHE A 320 -8.39 -1.23 9.09
CA PHE A 320 -7.68 0.01 8.82
C PHE A 320 -6.19 -0.23 8.58
N ARG A 321 -5.52 0.74 7.98
CA ARG A 321 -4.05 0.76 7.89
C ARG A 321 -3.48 0.88 9.30
N SER A 322 -2.76 -0.16 9.75
CA SER A 322 -2.27 -0.21 11.13
C SER A 322 -0.88 0.41 11.33
N ASN A 323 -0.15 0.70 10.24
CA ASN A 323 1.21 1.23 10.33
C ASN A 323 1.53 2.22 9.21
N TYR A 324 2.41 3.17 9.51
CA TYR A 324 3.09 3.99 8.52
C TYR A 324 4.54 4.23 8.94
N TRP A 325 5.38 4.60 8.00
CA TRP A 325 6.78 4.94 8.26
C TRP A 325 6.98 6.44 8.16
N ALA A 326 7.46 7.09 9.23
CA ALA A 326 7.83 8.49 9.24
C ALA A 326 9.35 8.66 9.07
N GLY A 327 9.79 9.79 8.51
CA GLY A 327 11.21 10.14 8.39
C GLY A 327 11.95 9.36 7.31
N GLY A 328 11.28 8.86 6.30
CA GLY A 328 11.87 8.37 5.06
C GLY A 328 12.29 9.54 4.20
N SER A 329 13.48 10.10 4.46
CA SER A 329 14.08 11.12 3.59
C SER A 329 14.46 10.53 2.24
N ASN A 330 14.18 11.27 1.20
CA ASN A 330 14.95 11.36 -0.03
C ASN A 330 16.38 10.79 0.08
N GLN A 331 16.59 9.58 -0.47
CA GLN A 331 17.86 9.18 -1.10
C GLN A 331 17.55 8.53 -2.44
#